data_43ff03d3ced029fcdf76de1307c9b8eb
#
_entry.id   43ff03d3ced029fcdf76de1307c9b8eb
#
_cell.length_a   1.000
_cell.length_b   1.000
_cell.length_c   1.000
_cell.angle_alpha   90.00
_cell.angle_beta   90.00
_cell.angle_gamma   90.00
#
_symmetry.space_group_name_H-M   'P 1'
#
loop_
_entity.id
_entity.type
_entity.pdbx_description
1 polymer ?
#
loop_
_entity_poly.entity_id
_entity_poly.type
_entity_poly.pdbx_seq_one_letter_code
_entity_poly.pdbx_strand_id
1 'polypeptide(L)'
;QAIAEMKQLDIDIADEAISAQIVRLQILAQRIFDHVEANPEKLGDIRRFMNYYLPTTLKVLRAYDVLEEQEVEGENITSTMNRVENMMSTIIRAFEKQLDNLFSSEALDISTDMVVMEQMLAREGITEDGLRQEVEKQEATAAEGATAVSAGDITLEL
;
A
#
# COMPACT_ATOMS: atom_id res chain seq x y z
N GLN A 1 12.90 -16.67 -5.30
CA GLN A 1 14.10 -17.05 -4.53
C GLN A 1 14.34 -16.09 -3.36
N ALA A 2 14.39 -14.77 -3.60
CA ALA A 2 14.56 -13.76 -2.55
C ALA A 2 13.42 -13.78 -1.51
N ILE A 3 12.18 -13.95 -1.96
CA ILE A 3 11.02 -14.03 -1.07
C ILE A 3 11.07 -15.29 -0.23
N ALA A 4 11.49 -16.42 -0.80
CA ALA A 4 11.68 -17.67 -0.06
C ALA A 4 12.77 -17.53 1.02
N GLU A 5 13.85 -16.81 0.71
CA GLU A 5 14.91 -16.51 1.68
C GLU A 5 14.40 -15.60 2.80
N MET A 6 13.59 -14.59 2.50
CA MET A 6 12.96 -13.74 3.50
C MET A 6 12.05 -14.54 4.44
N LYS A 7 11.28 -15.49 3.90
CA LYS A 7 10.44 -16.37 4.71
C LYS A 7 11.27 -17.24 5.66
N GLN A 8 12.39 -17.75 5.19
CA GLN A 8 13.29 -18.54 6.03
C GLN A 8 13.90 -17.69 7.14
N LEU A 9 14.35 -16.47 6.83
CA LEU A 9 14.88 -15.53 7.82
C LEU A 9 13.83 -15.12 8.85
N ASP A 10 12.58 -14.98 8.46
CA ASP A 10 11.47 -14.71 9.37
C ASP A 10 11.28 -15.84 10.39
N ILE A 11 11.45 -17.09 9.95
CA ILE A 11 11.40 -18.26 10.83
C ILE A 11 12.61 -18.31 11.76
N ASP A 12 13.79 -18.01 11.26
CA ASP A 12 15.05 -18.12 11.99
C ASP A 12 15.24 -17.00 13.01
N ILE A 13 14.76 -15.80 12.73
CA ILE A 13 14.89 -14.64 13.61
C ILE A 13 13.83 -14.67 14.69
N ALA A 14 14.25 -14.68 15.96
CA ALA A 14 13.37 -14.76 17.12
C ALA A 14 12.71 -13.44 17.51
N ASP A 15 13.31 -12.29 17.17
CA ASP A 15 12.76 -10.98 17.51
C ASP A 15 11.44 -10.71 16.76
N GLU A 16 10.35 -10.53 17.52
CA GLU A 16 9.00 -10.37 16.95
C GLU A 16 8.85 -9.08 16.14
N ALA A 17 9.51 -7.99 16.55
CA ALA A 17 9.45 -6.71 15.84
C ALA A 17 10.15 -6.81 14.48
N ILE A 18 11.33 -7.41 14.44
CA ILE A 18 12.06 -7.66 13.18
C ILE A 18 11.30 -8.63 12.30
N SER A 19 10.76 -9.71 12.88
CA SER A 19 9.93 -10.69 12.15
C SER A 19 8.74 -10.02 11.47
N ALA A 20 8.00 -9.16 12.17
CA ALA A 20 6.89 -8.41 11.60
C ALA A 20 7.33 -7.49 10.45
N GLN A 21 8.49 -6.86 10.56
CA GLN A 21 9.07 -6.03 9.51
C GLN A 21 9.49 -6.87 8.29
N ILE A 22 10.05 -8.06 8.50
CA ILE A 22 10.38 -9.00 7.41
C ILE A 22 9.11 -9.41 6.64
N VAL A 23 8.02 -9.70 7.34
CA VAL A 23 6.73 -10.02 6.72
C VAL A 23 6.25 -8.84 5.86
N ARG A 24 6.38 -7.63 6.34
CA ARG A 24 6.03 -6.43 5.56
C ARG A 24 6.89 -6.31 4.29
N LEU A 25 8.19 -6.55 4.39
CA LEU A 25 9.10 -6.55 3.23
C LEU A 25 8.72 -7.63 2.22
N GLN A 26 8.34 -8.82 2.68
CA GLN A 26 7.88 -9.91 1.81
C GLN A 26 6.66 -9.48 0.99
N ILE A 27 5.67 -8.87 1.65
CA ILE A 27 4.45 -8.39 1.01
C ILE A 27 4.77 -7.34 -0.05
N LEU A 28 5.60 -6.36 0.28
CA LEU A 28 6.00 -5.29 -0.64
C LEU A 28 6.79 -5.84 -1.82
N ALA A 29 7.77 -6.71 -1.58
CA ALA A 29 8.55 -7.34 -2.64
C ALA A 29 7.66 -8.17 -3.58
N GLN A 30 6.72 -8.93 -3.03
CA GLN A 30 5.78 -9.71 -3.84
C GLN A 30 4.92 -8.82 -4.72
N ARG A 31 4.40 -7.72 -4.19
CA ARG A 31 3.61 -6.75 -4.97
C ARG A 31 4.43 -6.10 -6.08
N ILE A 32 5.70 -5.77 -5.82
CA ILE A 32 6.60 -5.22 -6.84
C ILE A 32 6.79 -6.23 -7.98
N PHE A 33 7.10 -7.49 -7.66
CA PHE A 33 7.29 -8.53 -8.67
C PHE A 33 6.02 -8.85 -9.43
N ASP A 34 4.88 -8.94 -8.76
CA ASP A 34 3.58 -9.19 -9.40
C ASP A 34 3.22 -8.07 -10.39
N HIS A 35 3.47 -6.83 -10.01
CA HIS A 35 3.21 -5.68 -10.87
C HIS A 35 4.07 -5.69 -12.13
N VAL A 36 5.36 -6.00 -12.00
CA VAL A 36 6.31 -6.09 -13.12
C VAL A 36 6.01 -7.32 -13.99
N GLU A 37 5.60 -8.43 -13.40
CA GLU A 37 5.18 -9.62 -14.16
C GLU A 37 3.97 -9.30 -15.04
N ALA A 38 3.00 -8.55 -14.53
CA ALA A 38 1.85 -8.08 -15.30
C ALA A 38 2.19 -6.96 -16.30
N ASN A 39 3.26 -6.22 -16.05
CA ASN A 39 3.71 -5.10 -16.87
C ASN A 39 5.22 -5.21 -17.17
N PRO A 40 5.64 -6.15 -18.06
CA PRO A 40 7.06 -6.44 -18.29
C PRO A 40 7.89 -5.24 -18.76
N GLU A 41 7.27 -4.23 -19.36
CA GLU A 41 7.91 -2.97 -19.75
C GLU A 41 8.51 -2.19 -18.57
N LYS A 42 8.04 -2.47 -17.35
CA LYS A 42 8.51 -1.81 -16.14
C LYS A 42 9.71 -2.49 -15.47
N LEU A 43 10.19 -3.60 -16.04
CA LEU A 43 11.35 -4.32 -15.51
C LEU A 43 12.59 -3.42 -15.36
N GLY A 44 12.79 -2.50 -16.29
CA GLY A 44 13.88 -1.52 -16.23
C GLY A 44 13.81 -0.61 -15.01
N ASP A 45 12.61 -0.29 -14.55
CA ASP A 45 12.37 0.63 -13.43
C ASP A 45 12.77 0.02 -12.08
N ILE A 46 12.81 -1.31 -11.97
CA ILE A 46 13.16 -2.01 -10.72
C ILE A 46 14.58 -2.60 -10.72
N ARG A 47 15.43 -2.26 -11.69
CA ARG A 47 16.80 -2.82 -11.77
C ARG A 47 17.62 -2.52 -10.52
N ARG A 48 17.59 -1.28 -10.03
CA ARG A 48 18.30 -0.90 -8.80
C ARG A 48 17.74 -1.65 -7.59
N PHE A 49 16.42 -1.82 -7.53
CA PHE A 49 15.76 -2.61 -6.50
C PHE A 49 16.25 -4.06 -6.52
N MET A 50 16.24 -4.71 -7.67
CA MET A 50 16.64 -6.12 -7.81
C MET A 50 18.15 -6.35 -7.61
N ASN A 51 18.98 -5.42 -8.05
CA ASN A 51 20.43 -5.60 -8.07
C ASN A 51 21.14 -5.03 -6.83
N TYR A 52 20.49 -4.14 -6.10
CA TYR A 52 21.08 -3.49 -4.95
C TYR A 52 20.23 -3.56 -3.68
N TYR A 53 19.01 -2.97 -3.70
CA TYR A 53 18.21 -2.86 -2.47
C TYR A 53 17.79 -4.22 -1.91
N LEU A 54 17.31 -5.11 -2.74
CA LEU A 54 16.85 -6.42 -2.31
C LEU A 54 17.99 -7.32 -1.84
N PRO A 55 19.11 -7.49 -2.62
CA PRO A 55 20.24 -8.29 -2.14
C PRO A 55 20.91 -7.72 -0.89
N THR A 56 21.01 -6.40 -0.78
CA THR A 56 21.61 -5.74 0.40
C THR A 56 20.73 -5.93 1.63
N THR A 57 19.42 -5.83 1.48
CA THR A 57 18.47 -6.10 2.57
C THR A 57 18.61 -7.53 3.08
N LEU A 58 18.69 -8.51 2.18
CA LEU A 58 18.90 -9.91 2.55
C LEU A 58 20.22 -10.12 3.27
N LYS A 59 21.30 -9.46 2.81
CA LYS A 59 22.60 -9.51 3.47
C LYS A 59 22.55 -8.95 4.89
N VAL A 60 21.86 -7.83 5.09
CA VAL A 60 21.68 -7.21 6.41
C VAL A 60 20.89 -8.13 7.34
N LEU A 61 19.81 -8.73 6.85
CA LEU A 61 18.99 -9.66 7.63
C LEU A 61 19.74 -10.95 7.99
N ARG A 62 20.54 -11.48 7.09
CA ARG A 62 21.41 -12.64 7.38
C ARG A 62 22.43 -12.32 8.46
N ALA A 63 23.04 -11.13 8.40
CA ALA A 63 23.97 -10.68 9.43
C ALA A 63 23.29 -10.53 10.79
N TYR A 64 22.06 -10.00 10.82
CA TYR A 64 21.24 -9.90 12.05
C TYR A 64 20.96 -11.28 12.63
N ASP A 65 20.56 -12.25 11.81
CA ASP A 65 20.29 -13.62 12.23
C ASP A 65 21.54 -14.27 12.88
N VAL A 66 22.72 -14.13 12.25
CA VAL A 66 23.99 -14.63 12.79
C VAL A 66 24.32 -13.98 14.13
N LEU A 67 24.14 -12.67 14.27
CA LEU A 67 24.43 -11.95 15.52
C LEU A 67 23.45 -12.34 16.64
N GLU A 68 22.19 -12.55 16.32
CA GLU A 68 21.17 -13.00 17.28
C GLU A 68 21.50 -14.41 17.82
N GLU A 69 21.99 -15.31 16.98
CA GLU A 69 22.35 -16.67 17.36
C GLU A 69 23.56 -16.75 18.32
N GLN A 70 24.41 -15.72 18.34
CA GLN A 70 25.63 -15.76 19.17
C GLN A 70 25.35 -15.77 20.67
N GLU A 71 24.19 -15.33 21.11
CA GLU A 71 23.79 -15.26 22.52
C GLU A 71 24.81 -14.54 23.43
N VAL A 72 25.74 -13.77 22.84
CA VAL A 72 26.80 -13.04 23.53
C VAL A 72 26.49 -11.56 23.50
N GLU A 73 26.38 -10.94 24.67
CA GLU A 73 26.23 -9.49 24.81
C GLU A 73 27.59 -8.81 24.65
N GLY A 74 27.96 -8.50 23.41
CA GLY A 74 29.10 -7.66 23.09
C GLY A 74 28.64 -6.27 22.66
N GLU A 75 29.41 -5.25 22.98
CA GLU A 75 29.10 -3.87 22.60
C GLU A 75 28.93 -3.71 21.08
N ASN A 76 29.82 -4.33 20.29
CA ASN A 76 29.76 -4.30 18.83
C ASN A 76 28.53 -5.03 18.28
N ILE A 77 28.19 -6.16 18.88
CA ILE A 77 27.01 -6.97 18.48
C ILE A 77 25.74 -6.18 18.74
N THR A 78 25.56 -5.65 19.96
CA THR A 78 24.39 -4.87 20.37
C THR A 78 24.25 -3.61 19.53
N SER A 79 25.31 -2.88 19.29
CA SER A 79 25.31 -1.66 18.48
C SER A 79 24.91 -1.98 17.03
N THR A 80 25.42 -3.06 16.46
CA THR A 80 25.09 -3.47 15.08
C THR A 80 23.64 -3.89 14.98
N MET A 81 23.14 -4.68 15.93
CA MET A 81 21.73 -5.09 15.96
C MET A 81 20.78 -3.89 16.07
N ASN A 82 21.10 -2.91 16.93
CA ASN A 82 20.32 -1.68 17.06
C ASN A 82 20.30 -0.87 15.77
N ARG A 83 21.43 -0.81 15.05
CA ARG A 83 21.49 -0.13 13.75
C ARG A 83 20.62 -0.83 12.71
N VAL A 84 20.61 -2.15 12.69
CA VAL A 84 19.73 -2.92 11.78
C VAL A 84 18.26 -2.65 12.11
N GLU A 85 17.88 -2.71 13.37
CA GLU A 85 16.51 -2.42 13.81
C GLU A 85 16.06 -1.02 13.39
N ASN A 86 16.91 -0.02 13.57
CA ASN A 86 16.63 1.37 13.17
C ASN A 86 16.57 1.53 11.64
N MET A 87 17.40 0.77 10.92
CA MET A 87 17.43 0.80 9.45
C MET A 87 16.22 0.13 8.83
N MET A 88 15.60 -0.85 9.50
CA MET A 88 14.47 -1.61 8.93
C MET A 88 13.30 -0.73 8.53
N SER A 89 12.95 0.26 9.32
CA SER A 89 11.87 1.20 8.95
C SER A 89 12.21 2.02 7.71
N THR A 90 13.47 2.37 7.52
CA THR A 90 13.96 3.06 6.33
C THR A 90 13.94 2.16 5.11
N ILE A 91 14.34 0.90 5.27
CA ILE A 91 14.28 -0.13 4.21
C ILE A 91 12.83 -0.35 3.75
N ILE A 92 11.90 -0.47 4.69
CA ILE A 92 10.47 -0.62 4.38
C ILE A 92 9.97 0.58 3.57
N ARG A 93 10.31 1.80 3.97
CA ARG A 93 9.94 3.01 3.22
C ARG A 93 10.54 3.03 1.82
N ALA A 94 11.76 2.53 1.64
CA ALA A 94 12.38 2.41 0.32
C ALA A 94 11.62 1.43 -0.58
N PHE A 95 11.16 0.30 -0.03
CA PHE A 95 10.34 -0.67 -0.76
C PHE A 95 8.97 -0.10 -1.11
N GLU A 96 8.33 0.59 -0.17
CA GLU A 96 7.04 1.27 -0.40
C GLU A 96 7.15 2.33 -1.50
N LYS A 97 8.22 3.11 -1.48
CA LYS A 97 8.48 4.11 -2.52
C LYS A 97 8.74 3.45 -3.88
N GLN A 98 9.44 2.34 -3.92
CA GLN A 98 9.67 1.60 -5.16
C GLN A 98 8.34 1.10 -5.75
N LEU A 99 7.45 0.57 -4.94
CA LEU A 99 6.12 0.14 -5.36
C LEU A 99 5.28 1.33 -5.85
N ASP A 100 5.29 2.44 -5.11
CA ASP A 100 4.58 3.66 -5.48
C ASP A 100 5.06 4.22 -6.83
N ASN A 101 6.37 4.24 -7.05
CA ASN A 101 6.96 4.69 -8.31
C ASN A 101 6.54 3.84 -9.52
N LEU A 102 6.27 2.56 -9.32
CA LEU A 102 5.77 1.69 -10.39
C LEU A 102 4.37 2.10 -10.88
N PHE A 103 3.58 2.73 -10.02
CA PHE A 103 2.25 3.22 -10.36
C PHE A 103 2.23 4.68 -10.82
N SER A 104 3.39 5.33 -10.96
CA SER A 104 3.46 6.76 -11.27
C SER A 104 2.85 7.13 -12.62
N SER A 105 3.02 6.30 -13.65
CA SER A 105 2.42 6.54 -14.96
C SER A 105 0.91 6.36 -14.94
N GLU A 106 0.41 5.31 -14.30
CA GLU A 106 -1.03 5.08 -14.13
C GLU A 106 -1.70 6.20 -13.34
N ALA A 107 -1.05 6.65 -12.25
CA ALA A 107 -1.55 7.75 -11.44
C ALA A 107 -1.60 9.06 -12.24
N LEU A 108 -0.59 9.32 -13.09
CA LEU A 108 -0.56 10.49 -13.97
C LEU A 108 -1.66 10.41 -15.03
N ASP A 109 -1.85 9.25 -15.66
CA ASP A 109 -2.89 9.03 -16.67
C ASP A 109 -4.28 9.25 -16.08
N ILE A 110 -4.55 8.70 -14.91
CA ILE A 110 -5.82 8.87 -14.19
C ILE A 110 -6.02 10.34 -13.83
N SER A 111 -4.99 11.02 -13.32
CA SER A 111 -5.08 12.44 -12.99
C SER A 111 -5.39 13.30 -14.21
N THR A 112 -4.80 12.98 -15.35
CA THR A 112 -5.07 13.67 -16.62
C THR A 112 -6.52 13.45 -17.06
N ASP A 113 -7.01 12.22 -17.00
CA ASP A 113 -8.39 11.88 -17.34
C ASP A 113 -9.38 12.58 -16.40
N MET A 114 -9.07 12.66 -15.11
CA MET A 114 -9.88 13.38 -14.13
C MET A 114 -9.98 14.87 -14.45
N VAL A 115 -8.87 15.52 -14.80
CA VAL A 115 -8.86 16.93 -15.21
C VAL A 115 -9.72 17.16 -16.45
N VAL A 116 -9.60 16.29 -17.45
CA VAL A 116 -10.42 16.36 -18.67
C VAL A 116 -11.91 16.20 -18.33
N MET A 117 -12.24 15.23 -17.49
CA MET A 117 -13.61 15.01 -17.04
C MET A 117 -14.17 16.23 -16.28
N GLU A 118 -13.40 16.80 -15.35
CA GLU A 118 -13.77 17.99 -14.62
C GLU A 118 -14.08 19.18 -15.55
N GLN A 119 -13.24 19.37 -16.58
CA GLN A 119 -13.45 20.42 -17.59
C GLN A 119 -14.71 20.18 -18.41
N MET A 120 -14.98 18.94 -18.80
CA MET A 120 -16.20 18.59 -19.54
C MET A 120 -17.45 18.80 -18.68
N LEU A 121 -17.42 18.38 -17.43
CA LEU A 121 -18.52 18.59 -16.48
C LEU A 121 -18.78 20.08 -16.23
N ALA A 122 -17.72 20.87 -16.08
CA ALA A 122 -17.84 22.32 -15.92
C ALA A 122 -18.48 23.00 -17.13
N ARG A 123 -18.20 22.55 -18.35
CA ARG A 123 -18.83 23.06 -19.59
C ARG A 123 -20.32 22.74 -19.64
N GLU A 124 -20.72 21.60 -19.12
CA GLU A 124 -22.12 21.18 -19.04
C GLU A 124 -22.87 21.81 -17.83
N GLY A 125 -22.15 22.62 -17.03
CA GLY A 125 -22.71 23.26 -15.84
C GLY A 125 -22.84 22.35 -14.63
N ILE A 126 -22.20 21.18 -14.68
CA ILE A 126 -22.16 20.23 -13.57
C ILE A 126 -20.89 20.52 -12.76
N THR A 127 -21.08 21.08 -11.55
CA THR A 127 -20.01 21.31 -10.60
C THR A 127 -20.09 20.31 -9.45
N GLU A 128 -19.03 20.16 -8.70
CA GLU A 128 -19.01 19.29 -7.53
C GLU A 128 -20.11 19.67 -6.52
N ASP A 129 -20.33 20.95 -6.33
CA ASP A 129 -21.41 21.48 -5.48
C ASP A 129 -22.79 21.17 -6.07
N GLY A 130 -22.95 21.23 -7.38
CA GLY A 130 -24.17 20.89 -8.08
C GLY A 130 -24.54 19.41 -7.93
N LEU A 131 -23.55 18.53 -8.03
CA LEU A 131 -23.76 17.09 -7.83
C LEU A 131 -24.18 16.75 -6.39
N ARG A 132 -23.59 17.41 -5.40
CA ARG A 132 -24.00 17.26 -4.00
C ARG A 132 -25.44 17.69 -3.77
N GLN A 133 -25.83 18.82 -4.32
CA GLN A 133 -27.20 19.31 -4.21
C GLN A 133 -28.23 18.38 -4.88
N GLU A 134 -27.88 17.78 -6.01
CA GLU A 134 -28.73 16.79 -6.68
C GLU A 134 -28.90 15.51 -5.86
N VAL A 135 -27.83 15.01 -5.27
CA VAL A 135 -27.87 13.82 -4.40
C VAL A 135 -28.70 14.07 -3.17
N GLU A 136 -28.50 15.19 -2.47
CA GLU A 136 -29.30 15.59 -1.30
C GLU A 136 -30.81 15.76 -1.66
N LYS A 137 -31.09 16.31 -2.83
CA LYS A 137 -32.44 16.48 -3.32
C LYS A 137 -33.15 15.15 -3.63
N GLN A 138 -32.40 14.19 -4.20
CA GLN A 138 -32.91 12.85 -4.47
C GLN A 138 -33.19 12.08 -3.18
N GLU A 139 -32.32 12.18 -2.20
CA GLU A 139 -32.52 11.57 -0.88
C GLU A 139 -33.70 12.16 -0.14
N ALA A 140 -33.87 13.47 -0.19
CA ALA A 140 -35.04 14.16 0.42
C ALA A 140 -36.34 13.74 -0.22
N THR A 141 -36.44 13.64 -1.54
CA THR A 141 -37.64 13.19 -2.25
C THR A 141 -37.97 11.72 -2.01
N ALA A 142 -36.95 10.88 -1.85
CA ALA A 142 -37.12 9.46 -1.49
C ALA A 142 -37.67 9.30 -0.06
N ALA A 143 -37.22 10.14 0.88
CA ALA A 143 -37.71 10.14 2.26
C ALA A 143 -39.16 10.65 2.36
N GLU A 144 -39.53 11.67 1.60
CA GLU A 144 -40.93 12.16 1.53
C GLU A 144 -41.86 11.13 0.88
N GLY A 145 -41.44 10.44 -0.15
CA GLY A 145 -42.18 9.36 -0.78
C GLY A 145 -42.44 8.19 0.16
N ALA A 146 -41.52 7.82 1.01
CA ALA A 146 -41.67 6.76 2.01
C ALA A 146 -42.65 7.14 3.12
N THR A 147 -42.66 8.40 3.58
CA THR A 147 -43.60 8.87 4.59
C THR A 147 -45.03 9.00 4.05
N ALA A 148 -45.19 9.38 2.79
CA ALA A 148 -46.52 9.48 2.15
C ALA A 148 -47.18 8.10 1.98
N VAL A 149 -46.42 7.06 1.67
CA VAL A 149 -46.92 5.68 1.56
C VAL A 149 -47.37 5.14 2.92
N SER A 150 -46.66 5.45 3.98
CA SER A 150 -47.04 5.07 5.34
C SER A 150 -48.31 5.75 5.84
N ALA A 151 -48.53 7.00 5.49
CA ALA A 151 -49.74 7.74 5.84
C ALA A 151 -50.97 7.26 5.06
N GLY A 152 -50.80 6.78 3.83
CA GLY A 152 -51.87 6.25 3.00
C GLY A 152 -52.43 4.90 3.49
N ASP A 153 -51.59 4.11 4.12
CA ASP A 153 -51.95 2.77 4.61
C ASP A 153 -52.81 2.83 5.89
N ILE A 154 -52.71 3.91 6.68
CA ILE A 154 -53.49 4.11 7.91
C ILE A 154 -54.94 4.49 7.62
N THR A 155 -55.22 5.05 6.46
CA THR A 155 -56.61 5.49 6.09
C THR A 155 -57.48 4.39 5.51
N LEU A 156 -56.92 3.20 5.22
CA LEU A 156 -57.64 2.09 4.62
C LEU A 156 -58.29 1.13 5.65
N GLU A 157 -57.96 1.23 6.92
CA GLU A 157 -58.53 0.39 7.99
C GLU A 157 -59.70 0.99 8.73
N LEU A 158 -60.16 2.17 8.31
CA LEU A 158 -61.33 2.86 8.85
C LEU A 158 -62.50 2.82 7.87
#